data_2a505c14dab8c4db14731b8225c988f4
#
_entry.id   2a505c14dab8c4db14731b8225c988f4
#
_cell.length_a   1.000
_cell.length_b   1.000
_cell.length_c   1.000
_cell.angle_alpha   90.00
_cell.angle_beta   90.00
_cell.angle_gamma   90.00
#
_symmetry.space_group_name_H-M   'P 1'
#
loop_
_entity.id
_entity.type
_entity.pdbx_description
1 polymer ?
#
loop_
_entity_poly.entity_id
_entity_poly.type
_entity_poly.pdbx_seq_one_letter_code
_entity_poly.pdbx_strand_id
1 'polypeptide(L)'
;MRTEQSKTIYLKDYQAPDYLIDETHLTFELFEDHTLVHAQLVMRRNPALPAELPALVLDGQQLELLHLKLDDRELAAGDYQLTDSTLTVQPTQASFVIDSTVRIHPESNTALEGLYKSSGMFCTQCEAEGFRKITYYLDRPDVMSSFTTTLSGDKQKYPILLSNGNPVASGEEGDGRHWATWEDPFKKPAYLFALVAGDLWCVEDTFTTMSARNVTLRIYVEPENIDKVQHAMDSLKTVSYTHLTLPTKRIV
;
A
#
# COMPACT_ATOMS: atom_id res chain seq x y z
N MET A 1 -5.72 14.80 16.97
CA MET A 1 -4.48 15.44 17.51
C MET A 1 -3.62 14.34 18.10
N ARG A 2 -2.39 14.17 17.61
CA ARG A 2 -1.43 13.24 18.22
C ARG A 2 -1.18 13.69 19.67
N THR A 3 -1.57 12.88 20.63
CA THR A 3 -1.30 13.09 22.06
C THR A 3 -0.02 12.39 22.53
N GLU A 4 0.64 11.63 21.67
CA GLU A 4 1.92 11.01 21.99
C GLU A 4 3.05 12.01 21.79
N GLN A 5 3.85 12.21 22.82
CA GLN A 5 5.11 12.97 22.72
C GLN A 5 6.03 12.22 21.75
N SER A 6 6.46 12.90 20.69
CA SER A 6 7.40 12.33 19.72
C SER A 6 8.68 11.92 20.44
N LYS A 7 8.98 10.61 20.42
CA LYS A 7 10.22 10.07 21.00
C LYS A 7 11.37 10.40 20.05
N THR A 8 12.44 10.99 20.57
CA THR A 8 13.65 11.23 19.78
C THR A 8 14.29 9.91 19.38
N ILE A 9 14.49 9.73 18.07
CA ILE A 9 15.17 8.56 17.49
C ILE A 9 16.60 8.96 17.15
N TYR A 10 17.59 8.20 17.60
CA TYR A 10 19.00 8.46 17.34
C TYR A 10 19.55 7.48 16.31
N LEU A 11 20.31 7.97 15.34
CA LEU A 11 20.94 7.14 14.31
C LEU A 11 21.83 6.03 14.89
N LYS A 12 22.47 6.27 16.02
CA LYS A 12 23.29 5.26 16.73
C LYS A 12 22.50 4.04 17.21
N ASP A 13 21.17 4.17 17.36
CA ASP A 13 20.28 3.11 17.83
C ASP A 13 19.64 2.34 16.65
N TYR A 14 20.03 2.68 15.41
CA TYR A 14 19.54 1.98 14.22
C TYR A 14 19.96 0.51 14.23
N GLN A 15 18.99 -0.35 13.98
CA GLN A 15 19.18 -1.78 13.76
C GLN A 15 18.56 -2.18 12.44
N ALA A 16 19.31 -2.91 11.62
CA ALA A 16 18.79 -3.47 10.39
C ALA A 16 17.62 -4.42 10.68
N PRO A 17 16.59 -4.47 9.81
CA PRO A 17 15.45 -5.34 10.00
C PRO A 17 15.88 -6.80 9.94
N ASP A 18 15.34 -7.61 10.84
CA ASP A 18 15.63 -9.05 10.92
C ASP A 18 15.11 -9.81 9.70
N TYR A 19 14.01 -9.36 9.14
CA TYR A 19 13.35 -9.92 7.98
C TYR A 19 13.13 -8.85 6.91
N LEU A 20 13.05 -9.30 5.66
CA LEU A 20 12.74 -8.48 4.50
C LEU A 20 11.47 -9.01 3.84
N ILE A 21 10.73 -8.14 3.18
CA ILE A 21 9.56 -8.49 2.38
C ILE A 21 9.95 -8.37 0.92
N ASP A 22 9.87 -9.45 0.16
CA ASP A 22 10.18 -9.42 -1.27
C ASP A 22 8.98 -9.02 -2.11
N GLU A 23 7.79 -9.56 -1.78
CA GLU A 23 6.54 -9.29 -2.48
C GLU A 23 5.41 -9.06 -1.47
N THR A 24 4.53 -8.14 -1.78
CA THR A 24 3.33 -7.80 -1.03
C THR A 24 2.13 -7.89 -1.96
N HIS A 25 1.23 -8.83 -1.70
CA HIS A 25 -0.03 -8.96 -2.41
C HIS A 25 -1.17 -8.54 -1.49
N LEU A 26 -1.96 -7.59 -1.95
CA LEU A 26 -3.08 -7.02 -1.19
C LEU A 26 -4.37 -7.19 -1.95
N THR A 27 -5.43 -7.59 -1.27
CA THR A 27 -6.79 -7.53 -1.80
C THR A 27 -7.66 -6.75 -0.82
N PHE A 28 -8.29 -5.70 -1.31
CA PHE A 28 -9.21 -4.85 -0.57
C PHE A 28 -10.64 -5.12 -1.03
N GLU A 29 -11.49 -5.53 -0.11
CA GLU A 29 -12.94 -5.57 -0.31
C GLU A 29 -13.55 -4.36 0.38
N LEU A 30 -13.91 -3.35 -0.41
CA LEU A 30 -14.43 -2.08 0.08
C LEU A 30 -15.95 -2.18 0.30
N PHE A 31 -16.38 -1.99 1.54
CA PHE A 31 -17.79 -1.89 1.94
C PHE A 31 -18.05 -0.53 2.61
N GLU A 32 -19.32 -0.19 2.83
CA GLU A 32 -19.68 1.13 3.37
C GLU A 32 -19.30 1.29 4.84
N ASP A 33 -19.41 0.23 5.61
CA ASP A 33 -19.23 0.18 7.06
C ASP A 33 -17.91 -0.46 7.51
N HIS A 34 -17.17 -1.06 6.59
CA HIS A 34 -15.86 -1.66 6.84
C HIS A 34 -15.09 -1.92 5.56
N THR A 35 -13.86 -2.32 5.69
CA THR A 35 -13.04 -2.87 4.60
C THR A 35 -12.35 -4.13 5.09
N LEU A 36 -12.41 -5.20 4.29
CA LEU A 36 -11.56 -6.37 4.49
C LEU A 36 -10.27 -6.20 3.71
N VAL A 37 -9.16 -6.47 4.37
CA VAL A 37 -7.83 -6.44 3.75
C VAL A 37 -7.21 -7.81 3.89
N HIS A 38 -7.00 -8.49 2.76
CA HIS A 38 -6.24 -9.72 2.68
C HIS A 38 -4.82 -9.36 2.25
N ALA A 39 -3.85 -9.72 3.05
CA ALA A 39 -2.44 -9.46 2.78
C ALA A 39 -1.66 -10.76 2.76
N GLN A 40 -0.91 -10.99 1.69
CA GLN A 40 0.08 -12.04 1.59
C GLN A 40 1.47 -11.41 1.46
N LEU A 41 2.36 -11.69 2.40
CA LEU A 41 3.72 -11.18 2.46
C LEU A 41 4.70 -12.30 2.20
N VAL A 42 5.44 -12.24 1.10
CA VAL A 42 6.55 -13.15 0.80
C VAL A 42 7.78 -12.63 1.50
N MET A 43 8.23 -13.35 2.51
CA MET A 43 9.24 -12.87 3.44
C MET A 43 10.48 -13.76 3.47
N ARG A 44 11.60 -13.17 3.83
CA ARG A 44 12.84 -13.89 4.07
C ARG A 44 13.66 -13.27 5.20
N ARG A 45 14.47 -14.10 5.84
CA ARG A 45 15.49 -13.64 6.78
C ARG A 45 16.46 -12.68 6.07
N ASN A 46 16.83 -11.60 6.74
CA ASN A 46 17.81 -10.67 6.20
C ASN A 46 19.20 -11.35 6.09
N PRO A 47 19.72 -11.56 4.87
CA PRO A 47 20.98 -12.30 4.67
C PRO A 47 22.23 -11.57 5.20
N ALA A 48 22.13 -10.28 5.54
CA ALA A 48 23.21 -9.50 6.12
C ALA A 48 23.36 -9.73 7.64
N LEU A 49 22.43 -10.48 8.27
CA LEU A 49 22.41 -10.76 9.69
C LEU A 49 22.66 -12.26 9.96
N PRO A 50 23.04 -12.65 11.21
CA PRO A 50 23.22 -14.04 11.58
C PRO A 50 22.03 -14.93 11.22
N ALA A 51 22.26 -16.22 10.98
CA ALA A 51 21.25 -17.16 10.51
C ALA A 51 20.17 -17.56 11.53
N GLU A 52 20.24 -17.05 12.74
CA GLU A 52 19.20 -17.22 13.76
C GLU A 52 17.86 -16.71 13.26
N LEU A 53 16.78 -17.37 13.67
CA LEU A 53 15.40 -17.01 13.32
C LEU A 53 14.73 -16.38 14.56
N PRO A 54 14.88 -15.06 14.80
CA PRO A 54 14.17 -14.40 15.88
C PRO A 54 12.65 -14.37 15.58
N ALA A 55 11.87 -14.05 16.61
CA ALA A 55 10.45 -13.80 16.39
C ALA A 55 10.25 -12.65 15.38
N LEU A 56 9.34 -12.83 14.43
CA LEU A 56 8.91 -11.78 13.53
C LEU A 56 7.90 -10.89 14.26
N VAL A 57 8.18 -9.61 14.33
CA VAL A 57 7.27 -8.60 14.90
C VAL A 57 6.80 -7.70 13.76
N LEU A 58 5.50 -7.72 13.49
CA LEU A 58 4.84 -6.86 12.52
C LEU A 58 4.12 -5.73 13.25
N ASP A 59 4.23 -4.51 12.76
CA ASP A 59 3.46 -3.36 13.22
C ASP A 59 2.01 -3.48 12.76
N GLY A 60 1.06 -3.10 13.64
CA GLY A 60 -0.37 -3.08 13.32
C GLY A 60 -1.13 -2.24 14.34
N GLN A 61 -2.02 -1.37 13.89
CA GLN A 61 -2.80 -0.48 14.76
C GLN A 61 -4.26 -0.43 14.30
N GLN A 62 -5.18 -0.58 15.26
CA GLN A 62 -6.61 -0.50 15.01
C GLN A 62 -7.10 -1.54 13.97
N LEU A 63 -6.51 -2.72 14.00
CA LEU A 63 -6.82 -3.84 13.11
C LEU A 63 -7.59 -4.91 13.88
N GLU A 64 -8.68 -5.40 13.32
CA GLU A 64 -9.35 -6.63 13.78
C GLU A 64 -8.79 -7.81 12.97
N LEU A 65 -7.95 -8.65 13.58
CA LEU A 65 -7.39 -9.83 12.95
C LEU A 65 -8.47 -10.91 12.83
N LEU A 66 -8.81 -11.31 11.63
CA LEU A 66 -9.81 -12.33 11.33
C LEU A 66 -9.18 -13.69 11.01
N HIS A 67 -8.04 -13.66 10.33
CA HIS A 67 -7.36 -14.86 9.85
C HIS A 67 -5.85 -14.64 9.79
N LEU A 68 -5.07 -15.68 10.12
CA LEU A 68 -3.62 -15.65 10.05
C LEU A 68 -3.06 -17.02 9.67
N LYS A 69 -2.18 -17.04 8.66
CA LYS A 69 -1.39 -18.23 8.30
C LYS A 69 0.10 -17.91 8.26
N LEU A 70 0.89 -18.89 8.58
CA LEU A 70 2.31 -18.97 8.32
C LEU A 70 2.55 -20.12 7.34
N ASP A 71 2.96 -19.82 6.13
CA ASP A 71 2.96 -20.74 5.00
C ASP A 71 1.55 -21.35 4.81
N ASP A 72 1.41 -22.66 4.70
CA ASP A 72 0.11 -23.32 4.56
C ASP A 72 -0.59 -23.62 5.90
N ARG A 73 0.06 -23.27 7.05
CA ARG A 73 -0.47 -23.58 8.38
C ARG A 73 -1.28 -22.40 8.93
N GLU A 74 -2.55 -22.66 9.21
CA GLU A 74 -3.38 -21.74 9.97
C GLU A 74 -2.92 -21.65 11.43
N LEU A 75 -2.79 -20.41 11.94
CA LEU A 75 -2.35 -20.14 13.30
C LEU A 75 -3.54 -19.92 14.23
N ALA A 76 -3.57 -20.68 15.33
CA ALA A 76 -4.54 -20.48 16.41
C ALA A 76 -4.05 -19.40 17.40
N ALA A 77 -4.93 -18.90 18.25
CA ALA A 77 -4.65 -17.84 19.22
C ALA A 77 -3.45 -18.09 20.16
N GLY A 78 -2.98 -19.34 20.30
CA GLY A 78 -1.78 -19.70 21.06
C GLY A 78 -0.48 -19.72 20.26
N ASP A 79 -0.54 -19.63 18.93
CA ASP A 79 0.61 -19.71 18.02
C ASP A 79 1.25 -18.34 17.75
N TYR A 80 0.61 -17.25 18.15
CA TYR A 80 1.07 -15.88 17.96
C TYR A 80 0.78 -15.00 19.18
N GLN A 81 1.43 -13.86 19.27
CA GLN A 81 1.13 -12.85 20.28
C GLN A 81 0.59 -11.59 19.58
N LEU A 82 -0.53 -11.10 20.08
CA LEU A 82 -1.19 -9.90 19.57
C LEU A 82 -1.24 -8.85 20.69
N THR A 83 -0.83 -7.63 20.34
CA THR A 83 -0.95 -6.43 21.18
C THR A 83 -1.74 -5.36 20.42
N ASP A 84 -1.98 -4.21 21.03
CA ASP A 84 -2.67 -3.07 20.38
C ASP A 84 -1.85 -2.48 19.21
N SER A 85 -0.55 -2.83 19.10
CA SER A 85 0.35 -2.23 18.12
C SER A 85 1.22 -3.23 17.35
N THR A 86 1.19 -4.51 17.71
CA THR A 86 2.06 -5.52 17.07
C THR A 86 1.41 -6.88 16.98
N LEU A 87 1.78 -7.62 15.94
CA LEU A 87 1.58 -9.06 15.78
C LEU A 87 2.95 -9.74 15.80
N THR A 88 3.16 -10.69 16.70
CA THR A 88 4.41 -11.44 16.81
C THR A 88 4.17 -12.90 16.46
N VAL A 89 4.93 -13.44 15.52
CA VAL A 89 4.91 -14.87 15.13
C VAL A 89 6.32 -15.44 15.12
N GLN A 90 6.46 -16.76 15.24
CA GLN A 90 7.75 -17.44 15.20
C GLN A 90 7.93 -18.20 13.88
N PRO A 91 8.68 -17.66 12.91
CA PRO A 91 9.02 -18.40 11.70
C PRO A 91 9.87 -19.62 12.00
N THR A 92 9.67 -20.67 11.23
CA THR A 92 10.43 -21.93 11.33
C THR A 92 11.44 -22.11 10.22
N GLN A 93 11.39 -21.24 9.19
CA GLN A 93 12.26 -21.26 8.03
C GLN A 93 12.78 -19.86 7.71
N ALA A 94 13.87 -19.78 6.95
CA ALA A 94 14.46 -18.51 6.54
C ALA A 94 13.65 -17.79 5.46
N SER A 95 12.83 -18.50 4.71
CA SER A 95 11.88 -17.96 3.73
C SER A 95 10.52 -18.55 4.01
N PHE A 96 9.50 -17.71 4.08
CA PHE A 96 8.14 -18.08 4.44
C PHE A 96 7.14 -17.07 3.90
N VAL A 97 5.85 -17.39 3.99
CA VAL A 97 4.74 -16.53 3.61
C VAL A 97 3.85 -16.27 4.83
N ILE A 98 3.50 -15.03 5.05
CA ILE A 98 2.45 -14.63 6.00
C ILE A 98 1.21 -14.25 5.21
N ASP A 99 0.12 -14.95 5.45
CA ASP A 99 -1.22 -14.57 4.99
C ASP A 99 -2.04 -14.07 6.17
N SER A 100 -2.57 -12.87 6.05
CA SER A 100 -3.46 -12.30 7.05
C SER A 100 -4.70 -11.69 6.43
N THR A 101 -5.81 -11.78 7.15
CA THR A 101 -7.03 -11.04 6.84
C THR A 101 -7.38 -10.18 8.02
N VAL A 102 -7.53 -8.89 7.78
CA VAL A 102 -7.97 -7.94 8.81
C VAL A 102 -9.20 -7.19 8.37
N ARG A 103 -10.00 -6.76 9.36
CA ARG A 103 -11.07 -5.78 9.15
C ARG A 103 -10.64 -4.43 9.68
N ILE A 104 -10.89 -3.40 8.91
CA ILE A 104 -10.66 -2.00 9.27
C ILE A 104 -11.92 -1.17 9.01
N HIS A 105 -11.99 0.04 9.61
CA HIS A 105 -13.14 0.93 9.55
C HIS A 105 -12.76 2.31 9.00
N PRO A 106 -12.56 2.44 7.67
CA PRO A 106 -12.15 3.71 7.04
C PRO A 106 -13.16 4.84 7.22
N GLU A 107 -14.46 4.52 7.33
CA GLU A 107 -15.55 5.47 7.52
C GLU A 107 -15.46 6.21 8.86
N SER A 108 -14.89 5.58 9.88
CA SER A 108 -14.72 6.15 11.22
C SER A 108 -13.30 6.66 11.48
N ASN A 109 -12.40 6.50 10.51
CA ASN A 109 -10.99 6.91 10.63
C ASN A 109 -10.85 8.43 10.48
N THR A 110 -10.81 9.14 11.61
CA THR A 110 -10.61 10.59 11.67
C THR A 110 -9.14 11.00 11.82
N ALA A 111 -8.24 10.04 12.01
CA ALA A 111 -6.79 10.31 12.13
C ALA A 111 -6.17 10.69 10.78
N LEU A 112 -6.84 10.36 9.66
CA LEU A 112 -6.37 10.58 8.29
C LEU A 112 -5.00 9.90 8.06
N GLU A 113 -4.81 8.74 8.64
CA GLU A 113 -3.64 7.87 8.48
C GLU A 113 -4.10 6.46 8.10
N GLY A 114 -3.39 5.79 7.18
CA GLY A 114 -3.82 4.54 6.59
C GLY A 114 -4.93 4.75 5.56
N LEU A 115 -5.96 3.89 5.55
CA LEU A 115 -7.13 4.01 4.69
C LEU A 115 -8.25 4.76 5.42
N TYR A 116 -8.83 5.78 4.78
CA TYR A 116 -9.94 6.57 5.30
C TYR A 116 -10.91 6.99 4.20
N LYS A 117 -12.07 7.51 4.58
CA LYS A 117 -13.04 8.12 3.64
C LYS A 117 -12.98 9.65 3.72
N SER A 118 -12.95 10.29 2.55
CA SER A 118 -13.03 11.74 2.38
C SER A 118 -13.98 12.06 1.24
N SER A 119 -14.98 12.90 1.47
CA SER A 119 -15.96 13.31 0.44
C SER A 119 -16.59 12.12 -0.31
N GLY A 120 -16.82 11.00 0.38
CA GLY A 120 -17.39 9.79 -0.22
C GLY A 120 -16.39 8.88 -0.93
N MET A 121 -15.13 9.27 -1.07
CA MET A 121 -14.07 8.46 -1.65
C MET A 121 -13.26 7.74 -0.57
N PHE A 122 -12.70 6.59 -0.91
CA PHE A 122 -11.61 5.98 -0.16
C PHE A 122 -10.28 6.58 -0.60
N CYS A 123 -9.45 6.95 0.37
CA CYS A 123 -8.12 7.50 0.16
C CYS A 123 -7.14 6.91 1.16
N THR A 124 -5.86 6.87 0.81
CA THR A 124 -4.80 6.47 1.74
C THR A 124 -3.84 7.61 2.02
N GLN A 125 -3.34 7.64 3.27
CA GLN A 125 -2.17 8.42 3.68
C GLN A 125 -1.29 7.54 4.53
N CYS A 126 -0.16 7.10 3.99
CA CYS A 126 0.73 6.14 4.64
C CYS A 126 2.02 6.76 5.19
N GLU A 127 2.40 7.95 4.74
CA GLU A 127 3.58 8.65 5.26
C GLU A 127 3.29 9.29 6.65
N ALA A 128 4.14 9.06 7.67
CA ALA A 128 5.37 8.28 7.65
C ALA A 128 5.16 6.80 8.04
N GLU A 129 4.17 6.44 8.85
CA GLU A 129 3.95 5.12 9.45
C GLU A 129 2.45 4.73 9.46
N GLY A 130 1.70 5.15 8.44
CA GLY A 130 0.25 4.91 8.34
C GLY A 130 -0.10 3.55 7.75
N PHE A 131 0.82 2.85 7.11
CA PHE A 131 0.51 1.56 6.47
C PHE A 131 0.12 0.48 7.49
N ARG A 132 0.66 0.54 8.72
CA ARG A 132 0.30 -0.32 9.86
C ARG A 132 -1.17 -0.22 10.30
N LYS A 133 -1.91 0.77 9.80
CA LYS A 133 -3.37 0.90 10.00
C LYS A 133 -4.19 0.26 8.88
N ILE A 134 -3.53 -0.31 7.88
CA ILE A 134 -4.15 -1.03 6.77
C ILE A 134 -4.05 -2.54 7.00
N THR A 135 -2.86 -3.02 7.32
CA THR A 135 -2.59 -4.43 7.62
C THR A 135 -1.33 -4.56 8.47
N TYR A 136 -1.07 -5.76 9.03
CA TYR A 136 0.18 -6.05 9.72
C TYR A 136 1.35 -6.05 8.75
N TYR A 137 2.41 -5.28 9.06
CA TYR A 137 3.53 -5.06 8.16
C TYR A 137 4.84 -4.73 8.90
N LEU A 138 6.00 -4.89 8.24
CA LEU A 138 7.25 -4.25 8.66
C LEU A 138 7.23 -2.80 8.15
N ASP A 139 6.53 -1.93 8.89
CA ASP A 139 6.24 -0.55 8.46
C ASP A 139 7.43 0.38 8.71
N ARG A 140 8.50 0.16 7.94
CA ARG A 140 9.80 0.82 8.02
C ARG A 140 10.26 1.26 6.63
N PRO A 141 10.94 2.42 6.50
CA PRO A 141 11.41 2.94 5.20
C PRO A 141 12.54 2.11 4.56
N ASP A 142 13.24 1.28 5.35
CA ASP A 142 14.33 0.41 4.90
C ASP A 142 13.87 -1.00 4.51
N VAL A 143 12.57 -1.30 4.63
CA VAL A 143 11.94 -2.52 4.11
C VAL A 143 11.18 -2.17 2.84
N MET A 144 11.67 -2.66 1.71
CA MET A 144 11.11 -2.39 0.38
C MET A 144 10.61 -3.66 -0.29
N SER A 145 9.42 -3.60 -0.85
CA SER A 145 8.71 -4.71 -1.51
C SER A 145 8.14 -4.27 -2.87
N SER A 146 7.95 -5.20 -3.80
CA SER A 146 7.04 -5.01 -4.93
C SER A 146 5.59 -5.20 -4.46
N PHE A 147 4.65 -4.53 -5.12
CA PHE A 147 3.24 -4.57 -4.70
C PHE A 147 2.34 -5.03 -5.84
N THR A 148 1.46 -5.98 -5.54
CA THR A 148 0.29 -6.30 -6.36
C THR A 148 -0.94 -6.01 -5.53
N THR A 149 -1.81 -5.14 -6.03
CA THR A 149 -2.98 -4.67 -5.27
C THR A 149 -4.25 -4.89 -6.08
N THR A 150 -5.18 -5.65 -5.54
CA THR A 150 -6.54 -5.82 -6.08
C THR A 150 -7.53 -5.06 -5.21
N LEU A 151 -8.39 -4.29 -5.84
CA LEU A 151 -9.46 -3.53 -5.21
C LEU A 151 -10.79 -4.03 -5.72
N SER A 152 -11.75 -4.26 -4.84
CA SER A 152 -13.13 -4.59 -5.18
C SER A 152 -14.09 -3.67 -4.44
N GLY A 153 -15.11 -3.17 -5.13
CA GLY A 153 -16.09 -2.23 -4.56
C GLY A 153 -17.37 -2.13 -5.37
N ASP A 154 -18.34 -1.41 -4.82
CA ASP A 154 -19.60 -1.08 -5.50
C ASP A 154 -19.31 -0.22 -6.74
N LYS A 155 -19.69 -0.71 -7.92
CA LYS A 155 -19.40 -0.07 -9.20
C LYS A 155 -20.10 1.28 -9.39
N GLN A 156 -21.26 1.48 -8.77
CA GLN A 156 -22.00 2.73 -8.89
C GLN A 156 -21.40 3.82 -8.00
N LYS A 157 -20.93 3.45 -6.82
CA LYS A 157 -20.34 4.40 -5.86
C LYS A 157 -18.87 4.68 -6.12
N TYR A 158 -18.13 3.66 -6.54
CA TYR A 158 -16.69 3.71 -6.77
C TYR A 158 -16.35 3.23 -8.19
N PRO A 159 -16.80 3.93 -9.26
CA PRO A 159 -16.53 3.50 -10.64
C PRO A 159 -15.05 3.49 -11.00
N ILE A 160 -14.20 4.21 -10.25
CA ILE A 160 -12.75 4.26 -10.43
C ILE A 160 -12.06 3.64 -9.23
N LEU A 161 -11.18 2.66 -9.50
CA LEU A 161 -10.35 1.95 -8.52
C LEU A 161 -8.88 2.09 -8.93
N LEU A 162 -8.08 2.80 -8.12
CA LEU A 162 -6.69 3.14 -8.43
C LEU A 162 -5.74 2.64 -7.34
N SER A 163 -4.55 2.21 -7.74
CA SER A 163 -3.42 1.98 -6.84
C SER A 163 -2.09 2.32 -7.53
N ASN A 164 -0.97 2.09 -6.84
CA ASN A 164 0.37 2.26 -7.41
C ASN A 164 0.61 1.28 -8.57
N GLY A 165 1.47 1.68 -9.50
CA GLY A 165 1.93 0.84 -10.60
C GLY A 165 1.04 0.92 -11.84
N ASN A 166 0.93 -0.20 -12.56
CA ASN A 166 0.19 -0.30 -13.80
C ASN A 166 -1.06 -1.16 -13.62
N PRO A 167 -2.19 -0.80 -14.27
CA PRO A 167 -3.37 -1.66 -14.28
C PRO A 167 -3.06 -2.91 -15.12
N VAL A 168 -3.27 -4.09 -14.54
CA VAL A 168 -2.98 -5.37 -15.21
C VAL A 168 -4.24 -6.20 -15.49
N ALA A 169 -5.28 -6.05 -14.67
CA ALA A 169 -6.53 -6.76 -14.85
C ALA A 169 -7.70 -5.99 -14.23
N SER A 170 -8.91 -6.21 -14.74
CA SER A 170 -10.15 -5.72 -14.15
C SER A 170 -11.32 -6.57 -14.59
N GLY A 171 -12.42 -6.52 -13.85
CA GLY A 171 -13.62 -7.29 -14.18
C GLY A 171 -14.79 -6.90 -13.32
N GLU A 172 -15.92 -7.54 -13.59
CA GLU A 172 -17.13 -7.41 -12.79
C GLU A 172 -17.26 -8.60 -11.86
N GLU A 173 -17.76 -8.33 -10.65
CA GLU A 173 -18.22 -9.33 -9.71
C GLU A 173 -19.76 -9.35 -9.72
N GLY A 174 -20.34 -10.36 -9.12
CA GLY A 174 -21.78 -10.37 -8.86
C GLY A 174 -22.22 -9.18 -7.99
N ASP A 175 -23.53 -8.95 -7.93
CA ASP A 175 -24.16 -7.98 -7.03
C ASP A 175 -23.77 -6.50 -7.25
N GLY A 176 -23.40 -6.14 -8.49
CA GLY A 176 -23.08 -4.76 -8.86
C GLY A 176 -21.70 -4.29 -8.39
N ARG A 177 -20.86 -5.20 -7.98
CA ARG A 177 -19.47 -4.93 -7.65
C ARG A 177 -18.54 -5.12 -8.85
N HIS A 178 -17.39 -4.51 -8.82
CA HIS A 178 -16.33 -4.68 -9.79
C HIS A 178 -14.96 -4.67 -9.08
N TRP A 179 -13.92 -5.08 -9.81
CA TRP A 179 -12.56 -5.10 -9.28
C TRP A 179 -11.54 -4.63 -10.31
N ALA A 180 -10.38 -4.19 -9.80
CA ALA A 180 -9.22 -3.85 -10.60
C ALA A 180 -7.94 -4.28 -9.87
N THR A 181 -6.98 -4.84 -10.62
CA THR A 181 -5.67 -5.24 -10.12
C THR A 181 -4.57 -4.34 -10.71
N TRP A 182 -3.69 -3.90 -9.85
CA TRP A 182 -2.55 -3.04 -10.13
C TRP A 182 -1.25 -3.75 -9.74
N GLU A 183 -0.23 -3.64 -10.56
CA GLU A 183 1.10 -4.19 -10.30
C GLU A 183 2.14 -3.07 -10.31
N ASP A 184 2.84 -2.89 -9.18
CA ASP A 184 4.00 -2.04 -9.05
C ASP A 184 5.26 -2.91 -8.86
N PRO A 185 6.00 -3.19 -9.95
CA PRO A 185 7.13 -4.12 -9.92
C PRO A 185 8.39 -3.55 -9.28
N PHE A 186 8.41 -2.23 -9.03
CA PHE A 186 9.56 -1.57 -8.43
C PHE A 186 9.43 -1.57 -6.90
N LYS A 187 10.44 -2.14 -6.24
CA LYS A 187 10.45 -2.20 -4.78
C LYS A 187 10.39 -0.79 -4.18
N LYS A 188 9.42 -0.58 -3.31
CA LYS A 188 9.21 0.66 -2.57
C LYS A 188 8.88 0.39 -1.11
N PRO A 189 9.17 1.32 -0.19
CA PRO A 189 8.70 1.25 1.18
C PRO A 189 7.19 1.47 1.27
N ALA A 190 6.57 0.93 2.32
CA ALA A 190 5.12 0.95 2.49
C ALA A 190 4.52 2.36 2.65
N TYR A 191 5.30 3.35 3.10
CA TYR A 191 4.80 4.73 3.22
C TYR A 191 4.43 5.38 1.86
N LEU A 192 4.91 4.81 0.74
CA LEU A 192 4.55 5.25 -0.63
C LEU A 192 3.33 4.51 -1.18
N PHE A 193 2.73 3.61 -0.43
CA PHE A 193 1.52 2.92 -0.85
C PHE A 193 0.36 3.90 -1.01
N ALA A 194 -0.36 3.79 -2.12
CA ALA A 194 -1.53 4.60 -2.41
C ALA A 194 -2.68 3.75 -2.98
N LEU A 195 -3.89 4.05 -2.51
CA LEU A 195 -5.15 3.52 -2.98
C LEU A 195 -6.15 4.66 -3.04
N VAL A 196 -6.91 4.74 -4.13
CA VAL A 196 -8.06 5.63 -4.26
C VAL A 196 -9.22 4.87 -4.91
N ALA A 197 -10.41 4.99 -4.32
CA ALA A 197 -11.64 4.48 -4.91
C ALA A 197 -12.75 5.54 -4.80
N GLY A 198 -13.36 5.92 -5.93
CA GLY A 198 -14.33 7.01 -5.92
C GLY A 198 -15.01 7.24 -7.26
N ASP A 199 -15.97 8.18 -7.26
CA ASP A 199 -16.57 8.71 -8.47
C ASP A 199 -15.68 9.85 -9.00
N LEU A 200 -14.77 9.48 -9.89
CA LEU A 200 -13.74 10.36 -10.43
C LEU A 200 -13.84 10.47 -11.94
N TRP A 201 -13.52 11.65 -12.45
CA TRP A 201 -13.34 11.89 -13.88
C TRP A 201 -11.84 11.88 -14.23
N CYS A 202 -11.53 11.41 -15.45
CA CYS A 202 -10.17 11.28 -15.94
C CYS A 202 -9.92 12.26 -17.09
N VAL A 203 -8.85 13.05 -16.96
CA VAL A 203 -8.27 13.79 -18.09
C VAL A 203 -7.04 13.02 -18.56
N GLU A 204 -7.03 12.66 -19.83
CA GLU A 204 -5.94 11.90 -20.44
C GLU A 204 -5.17 12.75 -21.45
N ASP A 205 -3.85 12.61 -21.45
CA ASP A 205 -2.95 13.21 -22.44
C ASP A 205 -1.76 12.26 -22.67
N THR A 206 -0.86 12.63 -23.57
CA THR A 206 0.30 11.83 -23.90
C THR A 206 1.60 12.61 -23.79
N PHE A 207 2.67 11.91 -23.43
CA PHE A 207 4.02 12.42 -23.42
C PHE A 207 4.95 11.47 -24.17
N THR A 208 5.78 11.98 -25.08
CA THR A 208 6.77 11.17 -25.81
C THR A 208 8.14 11.36 -25.17
N THR A 209 8.72 10.26 -24.68
CA THR A 209 10.07 10.27 -24.10
C THR A 209 11.15 10.48 -25.16
N MET A 210 12.39 10.76 -24.74
CA MET A 210 13.54 10.87 -25.65
C MET A 210 13.83 9.55 -26.41
N SER A 211 13.46 8.41 -25.86
CA SER A 211 13.54 7.10 -26.53
C SER A 211 12.37 6.84 -27.51
N ALA A 212 11.59 7.85 -27.85
CA ALA A 212 10.41 7.78 -28.71
C ALA A 212 9.28 6.87 -28.19
N ARG A 213 9.25 6.57 -26.87
CA ARG A 213 8.16 5.85 -26.23
C ARG A 213 7.04 6.82 -25.87
N ASN A 214 5.82 6.52 -26.28
CA ASN A 214 4.64 7.25 -25.83
C ASN A 214 4.23 6.77 -24.45
N VAL A 215 4.01 7.71 -23.54
CA VAL A 215 3.51 7.50 -22.17
C VAL A 215 2.16 8.17 -22.06
N THR A 216 1.16 7.41 -21.62
CA THR A 216 -0.16 7.95 -21.30
C THR A 216 -0.12 8.63 -19.93
N LEU A 217 -0.59 9.87 -19.88
CA LEU A 217 -0.72 10.65 -18.66
C LEU A 217 -2.20 10.74 -18.29
N ARG A 218 -2.54 10.44 -17.03
CA ARG A 218 -3.92 10.50 -16.53
C ARG A 218 -3.97 11.27 -15.23
N ILE A 219 -4.90 12.21 -15.14
CA ILE A 219 -5.23 12.94 -13.93
C ILE A 219 -6.68 12.66 -13.59
N TYR A 220 -6.90 12.16 -12.38
CA TYR A 220 -8.21 11.84 -11.85
C TYR A 220 -8.62 12.89 -10.81
N VAL A 221 -9.82 13.43 -10.96
CA VAL A 221 -10.38 14.47 -10.08
C VAL A 221 -11.87 14.25 -9.88
N GLU A 222 -12.42 14.85 -8.83
CA GLU A 222 -13.87 14.93 -8.68
C GLU A 222 -14.49 15.69 -9.87
N PRO A 223 -15.72 15.36 -10.29
CA PRO A 223 -16.38 15.94 -11.45
C PRO A 223 -16.38 17.47 -11.49
N GLU A 224 -16.57 18.14 -10.34
CA GLU A 224 -16.59 19.59 -10.22
C GLU A 224 -15.24 20.27 -10.37
N ASN A 225 -14.15 19.50 -10.42
CA ASN A 225 -12.78 20.02 -10.52
C ASN A 225 -12.15 19.78 -11.89
N ILE A 226 -12.90 19.24 -12.86
CA ILE A 226 -12.39 18.84 -14.17
C ILE A 226 -11.79 20.01 -14.98
N ASP A 227 -12.33 21.21 -14.82
CA ASP A 227 -11.87 22.43 -15.48
C ASP A 227 -10.56 23.00 -14.90
N LYS A 228 -10.12 22.50 -13.74
CA LYS A 228 -8.93 22.99 -13.02
C LYS A 228 -7.66 22.19 -13.32
N VAL A 229 -7.75 21.07 -14.04
CA VAL A 229 -6.63 20.12 -14.21
C VAL A 229 -5.61 20.53 -15.26
N GLN A 230 -5.89 21.51 -16.11
CA GLN A 230 -4.99 21.87 -17.22
C GLN A 230 -3.59 22.24 -16.74
N HIS A 231 -3.50 23.07 -15.69
CA HIS A 231 -2.20 23.45 -15.11
C HIS A 231 -1.43 22.26 -14.54
N ALA A 232 -2.14 21.31 -13.92
CA ALA A 232 -1.55 20.08 -13.42
C ALA A 232 -1.01 19.19 -14.55
N MET A 233 -1.74 19.09 -15.68
CA MET A 233 -1.28 18.34 -16.86
C MET A 233 -0.05 18.98 -17.50
N ASP A 234 -0.02 20.29 -17.63
CA ASP A 234 1.13 21.02 -18.17
C ASP A 234 2.37 20.87 -17.27
N SER A 235 2.16 20.92 -15.95
CA SER A 235 3.21 20.67 -14.95
C SER A 235 3.73 19.24 -15.02
N LEU A 236 2.84 18.26 -15.15
CA LEU A 236 3.21 16.85 -15.29
C LEU A 236 4.07 16.60 -16.53
N LYS A 237 3.71 17.20 -17.68
CA LYS A 237 4.52 17.13 -18.90
C LYS A 237 5.90 17.78 -18.73
N THR A 238 5.95 18.94 -18.07
CA THR A 238 7.21 19.66 -17.82
C THR A 238 8.14 18.86 -16.92
N VAL A 239 7.61 18.28 -15.84
CA VAL A 239 8.38 17.40 -14.93
C VAL A 239 8.83 16.14 -15.65
N SER A 240 7.96 15.52 -16.45
CA SER A 240 8.31 14.35 -17.25
C SER A 240 9.43 14.65 -18.25
N TYR A 241 9.42 15.82 -18.89
CA TYR A 241 10.50 16.26 -19.77
C TYR A 241 11.85 16.32 -19.02
N THR A 242 11.89 16.96 -17.84
CA THR A 242 13.15 17.11 -17.09
C THR A 242 13.68 15.79 -16.51
N HIS A 243 12.82 14.83 -16.17
CA HIS A 243 13.21 13.57 -15.51
C HIS A 243 13.37 12.41 -16.48
N LEU A 244 12.62 12.38 -17.58
CA LEU A 244 12.58 11.23 -18.51
C LEU A 244 13.29 11.49 -19.83
N THR A 245 13.64 12.74 -20.17
CA THR A 245 14.24 13.07 -21.47
C THR A 245 15.61 13.71 -21.38
N LEU A 246 15.93 14.40 -20.30
CA LEU A 246 17.25 15.01 -20.14
C LEU A 246 18.25 13.96 -19.61
N PRO A 247 19.49 13.90 -20.19
CA PRO A 247 20.52 13.04 -19.65
C PRO A 247 20.91 13.53 -18.25
N THR A 248 20.50 12.80 -17.23
CA THR A 248 20.99 13.02 -15.88
C THR A 248 22.45 12.55 -15.81
N LYS A 249 23.41 13.48 -15.83
CA LYS A 249 24.78 13.15 -15.42
C LYS A 249 24.71 12.80 -13.93
N ARG A 250 24.95 11.52 -13.61
CA ARG A 250 25.36 11.17 -12.25
C ARG A 250 26.69 11.91 -12.00
N ILE A 251 26.67 12.92 -11.16
CA ILE A 251 27.88 13.43 -10.54
C ILE A 251 28.18 12.42 -9.43
N VAL A 252 29.19 11.60 -9.68
CA VAL A 252 29.79 10.73 -8.66
C VAL A 252 30.74 11.56 -7.84
#